data_a0d819da4ea69cf87a39c3943e1d397e
#
_entry.id   a0d819da4ea69cf87a39c3943e1d397e
#
_cell.length_a   1.000
_cell.length_b   1.000
_cell.length_c   1.000
_cell.angle_alpha   90.00
_cell.angle_beta   90.00
_cell.angle_gamma   90.00
#
_symmetry.space_group_name_H-M   'P 1'
#
loop_
_entity.id
_entity.type
_entity.pdbx_description
1 polymer ?
#
loop_
_entity_poly.entity_id
_entity_poly.type
_entity_poly.pdbx_seq_one_letter_code
_entity_poly.pdbx_strand_id
1 'polypeptide(L)'
;ALTSPLEHYLVGRFGSLDTANPELWDVYTTGLDELYAAAPALDGILIRIGEAGEVYDVDGWDVSSKLAVTEAPQVQVMLEAFTGQAEASDREVIFRSWSVGVGAVGDMHTNVESYDEVLAGIDSPGLIVSTKYTLGDFYSWLPLNDTLAQGDQRRIIEFQSRREFENFGAF
;
A
#
# COMPACT_ATOMS: atom_id res chain seq x y z
N ALA A 1 -4.01 -8.07 4.70
CA ALA A 1 -5.04 -7.32 5.39
C ALA A 1 -6.19 -8.25 5.72
N LEU A 2 -6.43 -8.50 6.96
CA LEU A 2 -7.61 -9.18 7.46
C LEU A 2 -8.71 -8.13 7.56
N THR A 3 -9.42 -7.92 6.48
CA THR A 3 -10.32 -6.79 6.36
C THR A 3 -11.78 -7.13 6.59
N SER A 4 -12.13 -8.42 6.66
CA SER A 4 -13.53 -8.80 6.70
C SER A 4 -14.34 -8.19 7.86
N PRO A 5 -13.93 -8.22 9.15
CA PRO A 5 -14.68 -7.57 10.20
C PRO A 5 -14.73 -6.05 10.06
N LEU A 6 -13.63 -5.43 9.64
CA LEU A 6 -13.57 -3.98 9.42
C LEU A 6 -14.38 -3.58 8.20
N GLU A 7 -14.33 -4.32 7.11
CA GLU A 7 -15.15 -4.09 5.93
C GLU A 7 -16.65 -4.14 6.28
N HIS A 8 -17.10 -5.16 6.97
CA HIS A 8 -18.50 -5.26 7.40
C HIS A 8 -18.91 -4.08 8.28
N TYR A 9 -18.04 -3.65 9.19
CA TYR A 9 -18.28 -2.48 10.01
C TYR A 9 -18.41 -1.20 9.17
N LEU A 10 -17.47 -0.97 8.25
CA LEU A 10 -17.44 0.22 7.40
C LEU A 10 -18.64 0.26 6.44
N VAL A 11 -18.94 -0.85 5.78
CA VAL A 11 -20.11 -0.95 4.89
C VAL A 11 -21.42 -0.80 5.69
N GLY A 12 -21.49 -1.37 6.88
CA GLY A 12 -22.64 -1.21 7.76
C GLY A 12 -22.84 0.24 8.23
N ARG A 13 -21.75 0.97 8.43
CA ARG A 13 -21.79 2.36 8.89
C ARG A 13 -22.02 3.36 7.76
N PHE A 14 -21.36 3.17 6.61
CA PHE A 14 -21.32 4.15 5.52
C PHE A 14 -22.12 3.72 4.28
N GLY A 15 -22.58 2.49 4.21
CA GLY A 15 -23.29 1.91 3.07
C GLY A 15 -22.38 1.42 1.95
N SER A 16 -21.16 1.92 1.88
CA SER A 16 -20.14 1.53 0.88
C SER A 16 -18.74 1.88 1.36
N LEU A 17 -17.72 1.37 0.66
CA LEU A 17 -16.31 1.75 0.85
C LEU A 17 -15.95 2.89 -0.11
N ASP A 18 -16.60 4.01 0.01
CA ASP A 18 -16.31 5.19 -0.80
C ASP A 18 -15.06 5.91 -0.26
N THR A 19 -13.98 5.84 -1.01
CA THR A 19 -12.70 6.48 -0.66
C THR A 19 -12.75 8.01 -0.68
N ALA A 20 -13.74 8.61 -1.33
CA ALA A 20 -13.98 10.06 -1.30
C ALA A 20 -14.67 10.52 0.01
N ASN A 21 -15.18 9.58 0.81
CA ASN A 21 -15.77 9.91 2.10
C ASN A 21 -14.68 10.08 3.17
N PRO A 22 -14.46 11.29 3.70
CA PRO A 22 -13.43 11.52 4.70
C PRO A 22 -13.68 10.76 6.01
N GLU A 23 -14.94 10.52 6.39
CA GLU A 23 -15.27 9.77 7.60
C GLU A 23 -14.80 8.31 7.53
N LEU A 24 -14.60 7.76 6.31
CA LEU A 24 -13.98 6.45 6.12
C LEU A 24 -12.54 6.46 6.66
N TRP A 25 -11.80 7.49 6.30
CA TRP A 25 -10.39 7.62 6.69
C TRP A 25 -10.24 7.98 8.17
N ASP A 26 -11.20 8.73 8.74
CA ASP A 26 -11.25 9.03 10.17
C ASP A 26 -11.29 7.76 11.02
N VAL A 27 -11.93 6.70 10.55
CA VAL A 27 -11.92 5.40 11.25
C VAL A 27 -10.52 4.80 11.30
N TYR A 28 -9.79 4.86 10.18
CA TYR A 28 -8.43 4.33 10.13
C TYR A 28 -7.44 5.17 10.94
N THR A 29 -7.49 6.48 10.80
CA THR A 29 -6.57 7.39 11.50
C THR A 29 -6.83 7.39 13.01
N THR A 30 -8.09 7.34 13.46
CA THR A 30 -8.43 7.14 14.87
C THR A 30 -7.88 5.81 15.39
N GLY A 31 -8.01 4.74 14.60
CA GLY A 31 -7.44 3.44 14.96
C GLY A 31 -5.93 3.46 15.08
N LEU A 32 -5.24 4.26 14.27
CA LEU A 32 -3.79 4.48 14.40
C LEU A 32 -3.45 5.26 15.65
N ASP A 33 -4.20 6.30 16.01
CA ASP A 33 -3.99 7.03 17.26
C ASP A 33 -4.14 6.12 18.49
N GLU A 34 -5.15 5.25 18.48
CA GLU A 34 -5.33 4.24 19.54
C GLU A 34 -4.16 3.24 19.58
N LEU A 35 -3.69 2.80 18.40
CA LEU A 35 -2.55 1.89 18.29
C LEU A 35 -1.29 2.53 18.87
N TYR A 36 -0.98 3.77 18.50
CA TYR A 36 0.20 4.48 18.99
C TYR A 36 0.11 4.82 20.48
N ALA A 37 -1.09 5.08 20.97
CA ALA A 37 -1.30 5.23 22.42
C ALA A 37 -1.04 3.93 23.19
N ALA A 38 -1.45 2.79 22.62
CA ALA A 38 -1.25 1.47 23.22
C ALA A 38 0.20 0.95 23.05
N ALA A 39 0.87 1.34 21.98
CA ALA A 39 2.22 0.90 21.63
C ALA A 39 3.12 2.11 21.22
N PRO A 40 3.51 2.96 22.18
CA PRO A 40 4.21 4.22 21.89
C PRO A 40 5.61 4.04 21.29
N ALA A 41 6.15 2.84 21.33
CA ALA A 41 7.45 2.51 20.73
C ALA A 41 7.37 2.22 19.20
N LEU A 42 6.17 2.25 18.61
CA LEU A 42 6.03 2.13 17.17
C LEU A 42 6.35 3.47 16.50
N ASP A 43 7.26 3.47 15.54
CA ASP A 43 7.66 4.67 14.80
C ASP A 43 6.75 4.94 13.59
N GLY A 44 5.89 4.00 13.20
CA GLY A 44 4.99 4.17 12.07
C GLY A 44 4.36 2.87 11.58
N ILE A 45 3.82 2.91 10.38
CA ILE A 45 3.16 1.78 9.72
C ILE A 45 3.72 1.54 8.34
N LEU A 46 3.61 0.29 7.87
CA LEU A 46 3.83 -0.07 6.47
C LEU A 46 2.50 -0.44 5.83
N ILE A 47 2.19 0.23 4.71
CA ILE A 47 0.99 0.00 3.91
C ILE A 47 1.37 -0.71 2.62
N ARG A 48 0.61 -1.73 2.27
CA ARG A 48 0.67 -2.43 0.98
C ARG A 48 -0.73 -2.63 0.46
N ILE A 49 -0.95 -2.34 -0.82
CA ILE A 49 -2.23 -2.56 -1.51
C ILE A 49 -2.20 -3.75 -2.46
N GLY A 50 -1.05 -4.18 -2.92
CA GLY A 50 -0.89 -5.30 -3.86
C GLY A 50 -1.22 -6.67 -3.27
N GLU A 51 -1.60 -7.61 -4.13
CA GLU A 51 -1.98 -8.98 -3.78
C GLU A 51 -3.10 -9.03 -2.72
N ALA A 52 -4.07 -8.15 -2.87
CA ALA A 52 -5.24 -8.04 -1.99
C ALA A 52 -6.54 -8.12 -2.82
N GLY A 53 -7.68 -8.15 -2.14
CA GLY A 53 -8.98 -8.16 -2.78
C GLY A 53 -9.40 -9.55 -3.29
N GLU A 54 -10.06 -9.59 -4.43
CA GLU A 54 -10.67 -10.80 -5.01
C GLU A 54 -9.69 -11.95 -5.25
N VAL A 55 -8.38 -11.67 -5.31
CA VAL A 55 -7.34 -12.71 -5.43
C VAL A 55 -7.39 -13.71 -4.27
N TYR A 56 -7.92 -13.29 -3.13
CA TYR A 56 -8.07 -14.11 -1.93
C TYR A 56 -9.53 -14.45 -1.61
N ASP A 57 -10.44 -14.19 -2.55
CA ASP A 57 -11.82 -14.65 -2.43
C ASP A 57 -11.86 -16.15 -2.74
N VAL A 58 -11.93 -16.95 -1.69
CA VAL A 58 -11.93 -18.41 -1.78
C VAL A 58 -13.32 -18.92 -1.44
N ASP A 59 -13.92 -19.66 -2.37
CA ASP A 59 -15.23 -20.29 -2.18
C ASP A 59 -15.33 -21.03 -0.85
N GLY A 60 -16.35 -20.70 -0.08
CA GLY A 60 -16.61 -21.33 1.22
C GLY A 60 -15.88 -20.71 2.41
N TRP A 61 -15.16 -19.63 2.20
CA TRP A 61 -14.59 -18.81 3.26
C TRP A 61 -15.48 -17.58 3.50
N ASP A 62 -15.82 -17.31 4.76
CA ASP A 62 -16.55 -16.09 5.16
C ASP A 62 -15.67 -14.82 5.16
N VAL A 63 -14.46 -14.92 4.61
CA VAL A 63 -13.48 -13.85 4.60
C VAL A 63 -13.17 -13.51 3.16
N SER A 64 -13.85 -12.50 2.63
CA SER A 64 -13.44 -11.81 1.43
C SER A 64 -12.77 -10.50 1.82
N SER A 65 -11.68 -10.12 1.15
CA SER A 65 -11.12 -8.79 1.30
C SER A 65 -11.40 -8.01 0.03
N LYS A 66 -12.17 -6.92 0.17
CA LYS A 66 -12.32 -5.96 -0.92
C LYS A 66 -11.26 -4.88 -0.79
N LEU A 67 -10.66 -4.54 -1.91
CA LEU A 67 -9.78 -3.40 -2.02
C LEU A 67 -10.59 -2.23 -2.59
N ALA A 68 -10.72 -1.16 -1.81
CA ALA A 68 -11.42 0.05 -2.25
C ALA A 68 -10.53 1.02 -3.03
N VAL A 69 -9.21 0.85 -2.96
CA VAL A 69 -8.20 1.69 -3.64
C VAL A 69 -7.65 0.96 -4.85
N THR A 70 -8.22 1.20 -6.01
CA THR A 70 -7.90 0.51 -7.28
C THR A 70 -7.46 1.44 -8.39
N GLU A 71 -7.53 2.75 -8.14
CA GLU A 71 -7.19 3.82 -9.08
C GLU A 71 -6.28 4.86 -8.41
N ALA A 72 -5.49 5.60 -9.19
CA ALA A 72 -4.52 6.56 -8.66
C ALA A 72 -5.14 7.60 -7.71
N PRO A 73 -6.28 8.25 -8.00
CA PRO A 73 -6.88 9.22 -7.08
C PRO A 73 -7.28 8.62 -5.73
N GLN A 74 -7.69 7.35 -5.73
CA GLN A 74 -8.08 6.66 -4.50
C GLN A 74 -6.86 6.34 -3.63
N VAL A 75 -5.74 5.95 -4.25
CA VAL A 75 -4.47 5.74 -3.55
C VAL A 75 -3.94 7.06 -3.00
N GLN A 76 -4.07 8.16 -3.77
CA GLN A 76 -3.67 9.50 -3.32
C GLN A 76 -4.43 9.91 -2.05
N VAL A 77 -5.77 9.83 -2.05
CA VAL A 77 -6.58 10.14 -0.87
C VAL A 77 -6.20 9.29 0.33
N MET A 78 -5.93 7.99 0.12
CA MET A 78 -5.44 7.10 1.17
C MET A 78 -4.09 7.59 1.73
N LEU A 79 -3.14 7.91 0.86
CA LEU A 79 -1.81 8.37 1.28
C LEU A 79 -1.90 9.70 2.01
N GLU A 80 -2.69 10.65 1.53
CA GLU A 80 -2.92 11.95 2.20
C GLU A 80 -3.48 11.76 3.62
N ALA A 81 -4.46 10.88 3.79
CA ALA A 81 -5.03 10.59 5.11
C ALA A 81 -3.99 10.02 6.08
N PHE A 82 -3.23 9.02 5.65
CA PHE A 82 -2.26 8.37 6.51
C PHE A 82 -1.02 9.21 6.77
N THR A 83 -0.54 9.96 5.78
CA THR A 83 0.61 10.87 5.98
C THR A 83 0.23 12.05 6.85
N GLY A 84 -0.97 12.61 6.67
CA GLY A 84 -1.48 13.67 7.55
C GLY A 84 -1.58 13.23 9.02
N GLN A 85 -2.05 12.00 9.26
CA GLN A 85 -2.08 11.43 10.61
C GLN A 85 -0.66 11.19 11.15
N ALA A 86 0.25 10.68 10.32
CA ALA A 86 1.64 10.43 10.70
C ALA A 86 2.36 11.74 11.08
N GLU A 87 2.19 12.80 10.32
CA GLU A 87 2.73 14.12 10.64
C GLU A 87 2.18 14.67 11.96
N ALA A 88 0.86 14.52 12.18
CA ALA A 88 0.22 14.98 13.41
C ALA A 88 0.72 14.23 14.66
N SER A 89 1.14 13.00 14.51
CA SER A 89 1.60 12.11 15.59
C SER A 89 3.12 11.95 15.69
N ASP A 90 3.90 12.63 14.84
CA ASP A 90 5.36 12.47 14.69
C ASP A 90 5.74 11.00 14.39
N ARG A 91 5.10 10.45 13.38
CA ARG A 91 5.28 9.07 12.92
C ARG A 91 5.59 9.02 11.43
N GLU A 92 5.86 7.82 10.91
CA GLU A 92 6.17 7.58 9.51
C GLU A 92 5.19 6.60 8.86
N VAL A 93 4.97 6.79 7.57
CA VAL A 93 4.25 5.86 6.71
C VAL A 93 5.20 5.32 5.66
N ILE A 94 5.38 4.02 5.64
CA ILE A 94 6.07 3.33 4.55
C ILE A 94 5.00 2.82 3.59
N PHE A 95 4.96 3.38 2.38
CA PHE A 95 4.10 2.88 1.31
C PHE A 95 4.89 1.97 0.40
N ARG A 96 4.53 0.70 0.39
CA ARG A 96 5.15 -0.28 -0.49
C ARG A 96 4.49 -0.25 -1.86
N SER A 97 5.24 0.14 -2.89
CA SER A 97 4.72 0.33 -4.25
C SER A 97 4.33 -0.96 -4.98
N TRP A 98 4.50 -2.13 -4.37
CA TRP A 98 4.10 -3.42 -4.93
C TRP A 98 2.58 -3.54 -5.00
N SER A 99 2.01 -3.36 -6.21
CA SER A 99 0.57 -3.19 -6.46
C SER A 99 -0.04 -4.31 -7.33
N VAL A 100 0.66 -5.42 -7.51
CA VAL A 100 0.20 -6.54 -8.37
C VAL A 100 -1.24 -6.94 -8.05
N GLY A 101 -2.09 -6.99 -9.08
CA GLY A 101 -3.50 -7.39 -8.97
C GLY A 101 -4.46 -6.29 -8.55
N VAL A 102 -4.03 -5.04 -8.50
CA VAL A 102 -4.82 -3.92 -7.97
C VAL A 102 -5.35 -3.02 -9.11
N GLY A 103 -6.43 -3.40 -9.76
CA GLY A 103 -7.16 -2.54 -10.70
C GLY A 103 -6.27 -1.76 -11.68
N ALA A 104 -6.55 -0.48 -11.85
CA ALA A 104 -5.80 0.39 -12.77
C ALA A 104 -4.38 0.72 -12.30
N VAL A 105 -4.10 0.60 -10.99
CA VAL A 105 -2.75 0.84 -10.42
C VAL A 105 -1.94 -0.44 -10.27
N GLY A 106 -2.40 -1.55 -10.84
CA GLY A 106 -1.80 -2.87 -10.69
C GLY A 106 -0.38 -2.99 -11.23
N ASP A 107 0.04 -2.10 -12.09
CA ASP A 107 1.38 -2.03 -12.68
C ASP A 107 2.28 -0.94 -12.11
N MET A 108 1.81 -0.10 -11.17
CA MET A 108 2.59 1.02 -10.63
C MET A 108 3.95 0.60 -10.07
N HIS A 109 4.08 -0.65 -9.65
CA HIS A 109 5.33 -1.18 -9.11
C HIS A 109 6.46 -1.27 -10.14
N THR A 110 6.15 -1.20 -11.45
CA THR A 110 7.11 -1.28 -12.57
C THR A 110 6.86 -0.25 -13.66
N ASN A 111 5.67 0.31 -13.73
CA ASN A 111 5.29 1.32 -14.71
C ASN A 111 5.53 2.72 -14.15
N VAL A 112 6.46 3.45 -14.79
CA VAL A 112 6.86 4.80 -14.39
C VAL A 112 5.68 5.77 -14.42
N GLU A 113 4.82 5.70 -15.46
CA GLU A 113 3.68 6.62 -15.61
C GLU A 113 2.66 6.41 -14.47
N SER A 114 2.29 5.16 -14.20
CA SER A 114 1.38 4.82 -13.09
C SER A 114 1.98 5.17 -11.73
N TYR A 115 3.29 4.99 -11.57
CA TYR A 115 4.00 5.35 -10.34
C TYR A 115 3.97 6.85 -10.10
N ASP A 116 4.30 7.64 -11.12
CA ASP A 116 4.29 9.09 -11.05
C ASP A 116 2.89 9.64 -10.84
N GLU A 117 1.87 9.08 -11.52
CA GLU A 117 0.47 9.46 -11.33
C GLU A 117 0.01 9.26 -9.89
N VAL A 118 0.31 8.11 -9.29
CA VAL A 118 -0.10 7.80 -7.91
C VAL A 118 0.59 8.72 -6.89
N LEU A 119 1.86 9.06 -7.11
CA LEU A 119 2.64 9.85 -6.15
C LEU A 119 2.64 11.35 -6.46
N ALA A 120 1.95 11.77 -7.54
CA ALA A 120 1.87 13.18 -7.94
C ALA A 120 1.29 14.06 -6.82
N GLY A 121 2.06 15.06 -6.40
CA GLY A 121 1.63 16.02 -5.38
C GLY A 121 1.65 15.49 -3.94
N ILE A 122 2.04 14.26 -3.71
CA ILE A 122 2.23 13.73 -2.35
C ILE A 122 3.63 14.12 -1.86
N ASP A 123 3.69 15.22 -1.15
CA ASP A 123 4.94 15.78 -0.60
C ASP A 123 4.85 15.84 0.94
N SER A 124 5.00 14.69 1.57
CA SER A 124 4.96 14.55 3.02
C SER A 124 6.32 14.09 3.55
N PRO A 125 6.91 14.78 4.52
CA PRO A 125 8.15 14.35 5.16
C PRO A 125 8.01 13.01 5.91
N GLY A 126 6.78 12.64 6.30
CA GLY A 126 6.46 11.37 6.93
C GLY A 126 6.34 10.20 5.94
N LEU A 127 6.31 10.45 4.62
CA LEU A 127 6.19 9.39 3.63
C LEU A 127 7.55 8.82 3.25
N ILE A 128 7.62 7.50 3.23
CA ILE A 128 8.72 6.72 2.66
C ILE A 128 8.13 5.76 1.64
N VAL A 129 8.60 5.79 0.41
CA VAL A 129 8.17 4.83 -0.62
C VAL A 129 9.14 3.66 -0.68
N SER A 130 8.62 2.45 -0.49
CA SER A 130 9.41 1.21 -0.57
C SER A 130 9.19 0.55 -1.93
N THR A 131 10.27 0.42 -2.70
CA THR A 131 10.26 -0.06 -4.08
C THR A 131 11.22 -1.22 -4.26
N LYS A 132 10.79 -2.28 -4.95
CA LYS A 132 11.66 -3.41 -5.28
C LYS A 132 12.77 -2.98 -6.22
N TYR A 133 13.96 -3.53 -6.00
CA TYR A 133 15.15 -3.28 -6.82
C TYR A 133 14.98 -3.72 -8.28
N THR A 134 14.23 -4.79 -8.51
CA THR A 134 14.00 -5.39 -9.83
C THR A 134 12.53 -5.29 -10.25
N LEU A 135 12.28 -5.48 -11.56
CA LEU A 135 10.93 -5.43 -12.15
C LEU A 135 9.97 -6.52 -11.67
N GLY A 136 10.44 -7.50 -10.97
CA GLY A 136 9.60 -8.60 -10.49
C GLY A 136 10.05 -9.08 -9.11
N ASP A 137 9.73 -10.32 -8.82
CA ASP A 137 10.26 -11.01 -7.65
C ASP A 137 11.77 -11.27 -7.84
N PHE A 138 12.45 -11.58 -6.77
CA PHE A 138 13.90 -11.57 -6.63
C PHE A 138 14.61 -12.72 -7.39
N TYR A 139 14.48 -12.71 -8.71
CA TYR A 139 15.24 -13.58 -9.62
C TYR A 139 16.57 -12.92 -9.99
N SER A 140 17.59 -13.73 -10.28
CA SER A 140 18.95 -13.24 -10.49
C SER A 140 19.15 -12.41 -11.77
N TRP A 141 18.24 -12.49 -12.73
CA TRP A 141 18.42 -11.89 -14.07
C TRP A 141 17.32 -10.87 -14.44
N LEU A 142 16.63 -10.31 -13.48
CA LEU A 142 15.65 -9.27 -13.75
C LEU A 142 16.34 -7.92 -13.95
N PRO A 143 15.81 -7.10 -14.87
CA PRO A 143 16.27 -5.71 -15.03
C PRO A 143 16.05 -4.90 -13.76
N LEU A 144 16.82 -3.82 -13.65
CA LEU A 144 16.59 -2.79 -12.64
C LEU A 144 15.21 -2.16 -12.85
N ASN A 145 14.54 -1.85 -11.75
CA ASN A 145 13.23 -1.21 -11.78
C ASN A 145 13.37 0.30 -12.03
N ASP A 146 12.84 0.77 -13.15
CA ASP A 146 12.93 2.18 -13.56
C ASP A 146 12.20 3.14 -12.62
N THR A 147 11.20 2.65 -11.85
CA THR A 147 10.52 3.47 -10.85
C THR A 147 11.42 3.89 -9.68
N LEU A 148 12.57 3.25 -9.52
CA LEU A 148 13.58 3.67 -8.53
C LEU A 148 14.14 5.08 -8.78
N ALA A 149 14.07 5.57 -9.99
CA ALA A 149 14.56 6.89 -10.37
C ALA A 149 13.46 7.97 -10.31
N GLN A 150 12.23 7.62 -9.96
CA GLN A 150 11.08 8.51 -10.00
C GLN A 150 10.77 9.15 -8.64
N GLY A 151 10.27 10.39 -8.67
CA GLY A 151 9.78 11.11 -7.49
C GLY A 151 10.88 11.56 -6.53
N ASP A 152 10.50 12.49 -5.65
CA ASP A 152 11.39 13.10 -4.65
C ASP A 152 11.15 12.55 -3.23
N GLN A 153 10.21 11.60 -3.07
CA GLN A 153 9.88 11.02 -1.78
C GLN A 153 11.08 10.27 -1.19
N ARG A 154 11.19 10.25 0.13
CA ARG A 154 12.12 9.38 0.85
C ARG A 154 11.92 7.94 0.39
N ARG A 155 13.01 7.16 0.27
CA ARG A 155 12.93 5.85 -0.37
C ARG A 155 13.62 4.75 0.41
N ILE A 156 12.96 3.60 0.43
CA ILE A 156 13.56 2.31 0.76
C ILE A 156 13.67 1.51 -0.54
N ILE A 157 14.84 0.97 -0.80
CA ILE A 157 15.05 0.01 -1.89
C ILE A 157 14.97 -1.39 -1.30
N GLU A 158 13.97 -2.15 -1.73
CA GLU A 158 13.84 -3.56 -1.34
C GLU A 158 14.84 -4.40 -2.12
N PHE A 159 15.91 -4.72 -1.46
CA PHE A 159 16.96 -5.57 -2.00
C PHE A 159 16.94 -6.93 -1.32
N GLN A 160 16.82 -8.01 -2.10
CA GLN A 160 16.90 -9.36 -1.58
C GLN A 160 18.27 -9.96 -1.91
N SER A 161 19.03 -10.26 -0.87
CA SER A 161 20.34 -10.91 -0.99
C SER A 161 20.25 -12.43 -1.17
N ARG A 162 19.07 -12.99 -0.94
CA ARG A 162 18.78 -14.42 -1.08
C ARG A 162 18.04 -14.71 -2.38
N ARG A 163 18.45 -15.72 -3.11
CA ARG A 163 17.79 -16.18 -4.34
C ARG A 163 16.59 -17.07 -4.00
N GLU A 164 15.49 -16.41 -3.64
CA GLU A 164 14.32 -17.11 -3.08
C GLU A 164 13.61 -17.97 -4.13
N PHE A 165 13.56 -17.50 -5.37
CA PHE A 165 12.80 -18.13 -6.45
C PHE A 165 13.66 -18.87 -7.48
N GLU A 166 14.96 -18.95 -7.29
CA GLU A 166 15.80 -19.80 -8.13
C GLU A 166 15.41 -21.26 -7.92
N ASN A 167 15.20 -21.97 -9.03
CA ASN A 167 14.72 -23.34 -9.15
C ASN A 167 13.19 -23.54 -9.02
N PHE A 168 12.38 -22.50 -8.96
CA PHE A 168 10.93 -22.63 -9.14
C PHE A 168 10.57 -22.68 -10.64
N GLY A 169 11.09 -23.68 -11.39
CA GLY A 169 10.77 -23.85 -12.80
C GLY A 169 11.39 -22.83 -13.75
N ALA A 170 12.27 -21.99 -13.29
CA ALA A 170 13.10 -21.13 -14.13
C ALA A 170 14.35 -21.94 -14.54
N PHE A 171 14.39 -22.36 -15.80
CA PHE A 171 15.54 -22.99 -16.43
C PHE A 171 16.32 -21.94 -17.21
#